data_1afc00f9126d57a1e50a67fc014dfe84
#
_entry.id   1afc00f9126d57a1e50a67fc014dfe84
#
_cell.length_a   1.000
_cell.length_b   1.000
_cell.length_c   1.000
_cell.angle_alpha   90.00
_cell.angle_beta   90.00
_cell.angle_gamma   90.00
#
_symmetry.space_group_name_H-M   'P 1'
#
loop_
_entity.id
_entity.type
_entity.pdbx_description
1 polymer ?
#
loop_
_entity_poly.entity_id
_entity_poly.type
_entity_poly.pdbx_seq_one_letter_code
_entity_poly.pdbx_strand_id
1 'polypeptide(L)'
;TLATAELMLENLPILDAQAATLRAERARLAAALAESRGVVAFPSSANFILFRVGKPDRVFAALKERGILIKNVSKTHPLLAGCLRTTIGTSGENDALMQALRTIMEIPR
;
A
#
# COMPACT_ATOMS: atom_id res chain seq x y z
N THR A 1 -17.08 5.85 -30.44
CA THR A 1 -17.35 6.92 -31.41
C THR A 1 -16.18 7.89 -31.46
N LEU A 2 -16.14 8.72 -32.49
CA LEU A 2 -15.03 9.66 -32.71
C LEU A 2 -14.87 10.65 -31.58
N ALA A 3 -15.96 11.20 -31.05
CA ALA A 3 -15.90 12.17 -29.96
C ALA A 3 -15.28 11.58 -28.71
N THR A 4 -15.60 10.34 -28.37
CA THR A 4 -15.03 9.66 -27.23
C THR A 4 -13.54 9.41 -27.44
N ALA A 5 -13.12 9.01 -28.64
CA ALA A 5 -11.72 8.78 -28.95
C ALA A 5 -10.90 10.06 -28.84
N GLU A 6 -11.43 11.17 -29.34
CA GLU A 6 -10.76 12.47 -29.25
C GLU A 6 -10.58 12.90 -27.79
N LEU A 7 -11.60 12.71 -26.96
CA LEU A 7 -11.54 13.05 -25.55
C LEU A 7 -10.47 12.22 -24.84
N MET A 8 -10.38 10.94 -25.14
CA MET A 8 -9.35 10.07 -24.56
C MET A 8 -7.95 10.52 -24.97
N LEU A 9 -7.75 10.88 -26.23
CA LEU A 9 -6.45 11.36 -26.70
C LEU A 9 -6.03 12.66 -26.02
N GLU A 10 -6.96 13.56 -25.79
CA GLU A 10 -6.67 14.82 -25.09
C GLU A 10 -6.26 14.59 -23.64
N ASN A 11 -6.77 13.54 -23.00
CA ASN A 11 -6.50 13.24 -21.60
C ASN A 11 -5.29 12.29 -21.39
N LEU A 12 -4.67 11.77 -22.47
CA LEU A 12 -3.53 10.87 -22.34
C LEU A 12 -2.37 11.43 -21.50
N PRO A 13 -1.95 12.69 -21.69
CA PRO A 13 -0.86 13.24 -20.84
C PRO A 13 -1.21 13.25 -19.36
N ILE A 14 -2.47 13.53 -19.02
CA ILE A 14 -2.92 13.52 -17.62
C ILE A 14 -2.90 12.11 -17.07
N LEU A 15 -3.36 11.12 -17.84
CA LEU A 15 -3.34 9.72 -17.43
C LEU A 15 -1.91 9.21 -17.24
N ASP A 16 -1.00 9.60 -18.14
CA ASP A 16 0.40 9.23 -18.02
C ASP A 16 1.04 9.82 -16.77
N ALA A 17 0.73 11.07 -16.45
CA ALA A 17 1.24 11.71 -15.25
C ALA A 17 0.71 11.04 -13.98
N GLN A 18 -0.58 10.67 -13.97
CA GLN A 18 -1.17 9.95 -12.86
C GLN A 18 -0.54 8.56 -12.68
N ALA A 19 -0.31 7.86 -13.79
CA ALA A 19 0.33 6.55 -13.77
C ALA A 19 1.78 6.65 -13.26
N ALA A 20 2.50 7.68 -13.66
CA ALA A 20 3.87 7.91 -13.20
C ALA A 20 3.89 8.21 -11.70
N THR A 21 2.96 9.03 -11.21
CA THR A 21 2.83 9.34 -9.79
C THR A 21 2.52 8.07 -8.99
N LEU A 22 1.60 7.24 -9.50
CA LEU A 22 1.24 6.00 -8.84
C LEU A 22 2.43 5.04 -8.74
N ARG A 23 3.20 4.92 -9.83
CA ARG A 23 4.41 4.08 -9.83
C ARG A 23 5.45 4.60 -8.84
N ALA A 24 5.65 5.92 -8.78
CA ALA A 24 6.59 6.53 -7.86
C ALA A 24 6.16 6.30 -6.40
N GLU A 25 4.87 6.47 -6.10
CA GLU A 25 4.35 6.24 -4.77
C GLU A 25 4.43 4.77 -4.37
N ARG A 26 4.16 3.86 -5.32
CA ARG A 26 4.30 2.43 -5.08
C ARG A 26 5.73 2.07 -4.72
N ALA A 27 6.70 2.59 -5.47
CA ALA A 27 8.11 2.32 -5.20
C ALA A 27 8.53 2.89 -3.85
N ARG A 28 8.10 4.10 -3.53
CA ARG A 28 8.40 4.75 -2.26
C ARG A 28 7.83 3.97 -1.08
N LEU A 29 6.56 3.56 -1.18
CA LEU A 29 5.90 2.82 -0.13
C LEU A 29 6.51 1.42 0.02
N ALA A 30 6.81 0.75 -1.09
CA ALA A 30 7.45 -0.57 -1.05
C ALA A 30 8.82 -0.50 -0.38
N ALA A 31 9.62 0.51 -0.70
CA ALA A 31 10.93 0.70 -0.09
C ALA A 31 10.81 0.96 1.41
N ALA A 32 9.87 1.81 1.81
CA ALA A 32 9.64 2.11 3.22
C ALA A 32 9.18 0.88 3.99
N LEU A 33 8.31 0.07 3.40
CA LEU A 33 7.85 -1.17 4.03
C LEU A 33 9.00 -2.19 4.14
N ALA A 34 9.83 -2.30 3.11
CA ALA A 34 10.97 -3.21 3.13
C ALA A 34 12.01 -2.82 4.19
N GLU A 35 12.14 -1.53 4.47
CA GLU A 35 13.05 -1.02 5.48
C GLU A 35 12.46 -1.09 6.89
N SER A 36 11.15 -1.28 7.02
CA SER A 36 10.49 -1.35 8.31
C SER A 36 10.85 -2.62 9.06
N ARG A 37 11.17 -2.48 10.34
CA ARG A 37 11.56 -3.58 11.18
C ARG A 37 10.42 -4.58 11.31
N GLY A 38 10.71 -5.86 11.06
CA GLY A 38 9.73 -6.92 11.20
C GLY A 38 8.71 -7.00 10.07
N VAL A 39 8.94 -6.28 8.99
CA VAL A 39 8.04 -6.26 7.82
C VAL A 39 8.76 -6.84 6.62
N VAL A 40 8.10 -7.76 5.93
CA VAL A 40 8.58 -8.30 4.66
C VAL A 40 7.63 -7.83 3.56
N ALA A 41 8.10 -6.94 2.69
CA ALA A 41 7.30 -6.44 1.58
C ALA A 41 7.54 -7.30 0.35
N PHE A 42 6.47 -7.59 -0.39
CA PHE A 42 6.55 -8.35 -1.63
C PHE A 42 6.48 -7.42 -2.83
N PRO A 43 7.20 -7.75 -3.91
CA PRO A 43 7.12 -6.94 -5.13
C PRO A 43 5.69 -6.86 -5.65
N SER A 44 5.29 -5.70 -6.13
CA SER A 44 3.96 -5.48 -6.69
C SER A 44 4.05 -4.58 -7.91
N SER A 45 3.28 -4.93 -8.93
CA SER A 45 3.08 -4.09 -10.12
C SER A 45 1.65 -3.56 -10.19
N ALA A 46 0.83 -3.86 -9.18
CA ALA A 46 -0.57 -3.44 -9.11
C ALA A 46 -0.72 -2.22 -8.18
N ASN A 47 -1.94 -1.80 -7.96
CA ASN A 47 -2.27 -0.65 -7.12
C ASN A 47 -2.31 -0.99 -5.63
N PHE A 48 -1.71 -2.10 -5.25
CA PHE A 48 -1.64 -2.50 -3.85
C PHE A 48 -0.27 -3.14 -3.56
N ILE A 49 0.08 -3.20 -2.29
CA ILE A 49 1.30 -3.88 -1.84
C ILE A 49 0.90 -4.90 -0.78
N LEU A 50 1.43 -6.10 -0.94
CA LEU A 50 1.29 -7.17 0.03
C LEU A 50 2.53 -7.18 0.91
N PHE A 51 2.33 -7.24 2.23
CA PHE A 51 3.45 -7.30 3.16
C PHE A 51 3.13 -8.24 4.31
N ARG A 52 4.17 -8.86 4.85
CA ARG A 52 4.04 -9.82 5.95
C ARG A 52 4.58 -9.24 7.24
N VAL A 53 3.86 -9.47 8.33
CA VAL A 53 4.26 -9.06 9.68
C VAL A 53 4.07 -10.23 10.64
N GLY A 54 4.73 -10.16 11.80
CA GLY A 54 4.66 -11.24 12.77
C GLY A 54 3.31 -11.39 13.47
N LYS A 55 2.59 -10.28 13.63
CA LYS A 55 1.28 -10.28 14.32
C LYS A 55 0.28 -9.48 13.49
N PRO A 56 -0.25 -10.05 12.40
CA PRO A 56 -1.06 -9.30 11.45
C PRO A 56 -2.35 -8.75 12.05
N ASP A 57 -3.03 -9.52 12.90
CA ASP A 57 -4.29 -9.06 13.50
C ASP A 57 -4.05 -7.86 14.40
N ARG A 58 -2.97 -7.86 15.15
CA ARG A 58 -2.60 -6.75 16.03
C ARG A 58 -2.23 -5.51 15.23
N VAL A 59 -1.43 -5.67 14.20
CA VAL A 59 -1.02 -4.56 13.33
C VAL A 59 -2.23 -3.98 12.62
N PHE A 60 -3.11 -4.83 12.11
CA PHE A 60 -4.35 -4.42 11.47
C PHE A 60 -5.23 -3.59 12.43
N ALA A 61 -5.43 -4.09 13.65
CA ALA A 61 -6.23 -3.38 14.64
C ALA A 61 -5.61 -2.05 15.04
N ALA A 62 -4.30 -2.00 15.22
CA ALA A 62 -3.59 -0.77 15.58
C ALA A 62 -3.67 0.28 14.48
N LEU A 63 -3.59 -0.14 13.21
CA LEU A 63 -3.76 0.76 12.08
C LEU A 63 -5.19 1.29 12.00
N LYS A 64 -6.17 0.42 12.24
CA LYS A 64 -7.58 0.80 12.22
C LYS A 64 -7.87 1.85 13.29
N GLU A 65 -7.31 1.70 14.48
CA GLU A 65 -7.44 2.68 15.55
C GLU A 65 -6.91 4.05 15.15
N ARG A 66 -5.95 4.11 14.25
CA ARG A 66 -5.35 5.35 13.74
C ARG A 66 -6.08 5.88 12.50
N GLY A 67 -7.22 5.26 12.13
CA GLY A 67 -7.98 5.66 10.97
C GLY A 67 -7.43 5.14 9.65
N ILE A 68 -6.51 4.19 9.69
CA ILE A 68 -5.89 3.62 8.50
C ILE A 68 -6.48 2.24 8.24
N LEU A 69 -7.24 2.12 7.17
CA LEU A 69 -7.89 0.86 6.80
C LEU A 69 -7.12 0.16 5.70
N ILE A 70 -6.67 -1.04 6.00
CA ILE A 70 -6.03 -1.94 5.05
C ILE A 70 -6.79 -3.25 5.06
N LYS A 71 -6.39 -4.20 4.22
CA LYS A 71 -7.05 -5.49 4.17
C LYS A 71 -6.20 -6.55 4.86
N ASN A 72 -6.82 -7.28 5.78
CA ASN A 72 -6.17 -8.41 6.43
C ASN A 72 -6.45 -9.67 5.61
N VAL A 73 -5.42 -10.17 4.93
CA VAL A 73 -5.53 -11.36 4.09
C VAL A 73 -4.84 -12.58 4.70
N SER A 74 -4.43 -12.46 5.96
CA SER A 74 -3.63 -13.50 6.63
C SER A 74 -4.36 -14.83 6.75
N LYS A 75 -5.68 -14.83 6.72
CA LYS A 75 -6.49 -16.04 6.87
C LYS A 75 -7.15 -16.51 5.58
N THR A 76 -6.92 -15.81 4.46
CA THR A 76 -7.57 -16.15 3.20
C THR A 76 -6.90 -17.33 2.50
N HIS A 77 -5.61 -17.55 2.73
CA HIS A 77 -4.85 -18.65 2.12
C HIS A 77 -3.62 -18.95 2.99
N PRO A 78 -3.20 -20.22 3.10
CA PRO A 78 -2.01 -20.55 3.89
C PRO A 78 -0.74 -19.83 3.46
N LEU A 79 -0.58 -19.57 2.17
CA LEU A 79 0.58 -18.84 1.65
C LEU A 79 0.57 -17.37 2.06
N LEU A 80 -0.58 -16.85 2.48
CA LEU A 80 -0.74 -15.47 2.91
C LEU A 80 -0.68 -15.31 4.43
N ALA A 81 -0.28 -16.35 5.15
CA ALA A 81 -0.16 -16.29 6.61
C ALA A 81 0.70 -15.09 7.02
N GLY A 82 0.18 -14.26 7.90
CA GLY A 82 0.88 -13.06 8.36
C GLY A 82 0.83 -11.88 7.42
N CYS A 83 0.14 -11.98 6.28
CA CYS A 83 0.11 -10.93 5.27
C CYS A 83 -1.04 -9.96 5.45
N LEU A 84 -0.75 -8.70 5.16
CA LEU A 84 -1.72 -7.61 5.07
C LEU A 84 -1.57 -6.98 3.69
N ARG A 85 -2.64 -6.40 3.17
CA ARG A 85 -2.63 -5.76 1.87
C ARG A 85 -3.05 -4.31 2.01
N THR A 86 -2.22 -3.39 1.52
CA THR A 86 -2.56 -1.97 1.48
C THR A 86 -2.70 -1.51 0.05
N THR A 87 -3.70 -0.66 -0.20
CA THR A 87 -3.85 0.00 -1.49
C THR A 87 -2.94 1.23 -1.51
N ILE A 88 -2.35 1.50 -2.67
CA ILE A 88 -1.54 2.70 -2.83
C ILE A 88 -2.49 3.89 -2.95
N GLY A 89 -2.43 4.79 -1.98
CA GLY A 89 -3.28 5.97 -1.93
C GLY A 89 -2.54 7.23 -2.36
N THR A 90 -3.01 8.36 -1.86
CA THR A 90 -2.32 9.63 -2.07
C THR A 90 -1.00 9.64 -1.30
N SER A 91 -0.13 10.61 -1.62
CA SER A 91 1.14 10.78 -0.92
C SER A 91 0.93 10.94 0.59
N GLY A 92 -0.07 11.73 1.00
CA GLY A 92 -0.38 11.92 2.41
C GLY A 92 -0.88 10.65 3.09
N GLU A 93 -1.72 9.89 2.40
CA GLU A 93 -2.22 8.61 2.92
C GLU A 93 -1.09 7.59 3.07
N ASN A 94 -0.20 7.52 2.09
CA ASN A 94 0.95 6.62 2.14
C ASN A 94 1.91 7.01 3.26
N ASP A 95 2.14 8.32 3.45
CA ASP A 95 2.96 8.83 4.55
C ASP A 95 2.37 8.45 5.90
N ALA A 96 1.05 8.58 6.05
CA ALA A 96 0.36 8.24 7.28
C ALA A 96 0.53 6.75 7.60
N LEU A 97 0.39 5.90 6.60
CA LEU A 97 0.59 4.45 6.76
C LEU A 97 2.02 4.13 7.18
N MET A 98 3.01 4.70 6.50
CA MET A 98 4.42 4.44 6.81
C MET A 98 4.78 4.89 8.22
N GLN A 99 4.31 6.06 8.62
CA GLN A 99 4.57 6.59 9.96
C GLN A 99 3.88 5.75 11.03
N ALA A 100 2.64 5.37 10.81
CA ALA A 100 1.89 4.54 11.74
C ALA A 100 2.55 3.16 11.91
N LEU A 101 2.94 2.52 10.80
CA LEU A 101 3.63 1.23 10.86
C LEU A 101 4.94 1.33 11.63
N ARG A 102 5.72 2.38 11.38
CA ARG A 102 6.97 2.58 12.10
C ARG A 102 6.72 2.63 13.60
N THR A 103 5.74 3.40 14.03
CA THR A 103 5.40 3.52 15.44
C THR A 103 4.92 2.19 16.02
N ILE A 104 4.04 1.49 15.30
CA ILE A 104 3.48 0.21 15.75
C ILE A 104 4.56 -0.86 15.86
N MET A 105 5.43 -0.96 14.86
CA MET A 105 6.47 -1.99 14.82
C MET A 105 7.62 -1.71 15.79
N GLU A 106 7.78 -0.47 16.24
CA GLU A 106 8.80 -0.10 17.23
C GLU A 106 8.36 -0.37 18.66
N ILE A 107 7.06 -0.58 18.89
CA ILE A 107 6.55 -0.86 20.23
C ILE A 107 6.96 -2.29 20.62
N PRO A 108 7.75 -2.47 21.71
CA PRO A 108 8.17 -3.81 22.14
C PRO A 108 6.99 -4.61 22.66
N ARG A 109 6.95 -5.89 22.30
CA ARG A 109 5.91 -6.79 22.77
C ARG A 109 6.38 -8.22 22.77
#